data_2b792992b5bbaf2475744610f37bc83d
#
_entry.id   2b792992b5bbaf2475744610f37bc83d
#
_cell.length_a   1.000
_cell.length_b   1.000
_cell.length_c   1.000
_cell.angle_alpha   90.00
_cell.angle_beta   90.00
_cell.angle_gamma   90.00
#
_symmetry.space_group_name_H-M   'P 1'
#
loop_
_entity.id
_entity.type
_entity.pdbx_description
1 polymer ?
#
loop_
_entity_poly.entity_id
_entity_poly.type
_entity_poly.pdbx_seq_one_letter_code
_entity_poly.pdbx_strand_id
1 'polypeptide(L)'
;QELIVTDIVAAFAEHPLRPAYRGPIAPAPRQGAAAWLELAGGEVTIGAPADGFAFDNEHPRHRVLLAPYALSTRLVTWAELDAFVDAGGYATPSWWLSDGLDWVRAHHVDAPGYARRDGGRWLVFGPGGEREVGGDEPVLFLSYYEADAIARFLGARLPTEAEWEHAARGPLAGRHGVAWEWTSSAYAPYPGYRAGAGALGEYNGKFMVNQLVLRGGSIATPPGHVRPSYRNFWPPDTRFQLSGLRLARDLEVR
;
A
#
# COMPACT_ATOMS: atom_id res chain seq x y z
N GLN A 1 2.80 15.39 9.22
CA GLN A 1 1.38 15.34 9.63
C GLN A 1 0.87 13.90 9.62
N GLU A 2 1.01 13.15 8.54
CA GLU A 2 0.54 11.77 8.44
C GLU A 2 1.19 10.83 9.46
N LEU A 3 2.52 10.88 9.61
CA LEU A 3 3.24 10.08 10.62
C LEU A 3 2.76 10.38 12.05
N ILE A 4 2.45 11.63 12.36
CA ILE A 4 1.87 11.98 13.68
C ILE A 4 0.53 11.26 13.90
N VAL A 5 -0.30 11.19 12.87
CA VAL A 5 -1.60 10.51 12.97
C VAL A 5 -1.43 9.00 13.15
N THR A 6 -0.54 8.39 12.39
CA THR A 6 -0.26 6.95 12.52
C THR A 6 0.38 6.59 13.85
N ASP A 7 1.27 7.45 14.39
CA ASP A 7 1.85 7.30 15.72
C ASP A 7 0.79 7.41 16.83
N ILE A 8 -0.16 8.36 16.69
CA ILE A 8 -1.29 8.48 17.62
C ILE A 8 -2.17 7.23 17.58
N VAL A 9 -2.47 6.71 16.40
CA VAL A 9 -3.25 5.46 16.25
C VAL A 9 -2.54 4.30 16.91
N ALA A 10 -1.23 4.14 16.68
CA ALA A 10 -0.43 3.09 17.28
C ALA A 10 -0.43 3.18 18.81
N ALA A 11 -0.14 4.36 19.36
CA ALA A 11 -0.13 4.59 20.80
C ALA A 11 -1.50 4.36 21.46
N PHE A 12 -2.58 4.76 20.79
CA PHE A 12 -3.94 4.60 21.31
C PHE A 12 -4.45 3.16 21.18
N ALA A 13 -4.04 2.43 20.16
CA ALA A 13 -4.38 1.02 20.00
C ALA A 13 -3.81 0.15 21.15
N GLU A 14 -2.61 0.49 21.62
CA GLU A 14 -1.93 -0.19 22.75
C GLU A 14 -2.43 0.30 24.12
N HIS A 15 -3.10 1.46 24.17
CA HIS A 15 -3.55 2.04 25.43
C HIS A 15 -4.75 1.24 25.99
N PRO A 16 -4.79 0.90 27.30
CA PRO A 16 -5.88 0.10 27.89
C PRO A 16 -7.29 0.64 27.68
N LEU A 17 -7.43 1.97 27.59
CA LEU A 17 -8.73 2.62 27.35
C LEU A 17 -9.02 2.81 25.85
N ARG A 18 -8.08 2.52 24.96
CA ARG A 18 -8.21 2.65 23.50
C ARG A 18 -8.96 3.91 23.07
N PRO A 19 -8.48 5.12 23.44
CA PRO A 19 -9.19 6.37 23.17
C PRO A 19 -9.19 6.67 21.66
N ALA A 20 -10.28 7.32 21.17
CA ALA A 20 -10.34 7.76 19.78
C ALA A 20 -9.61 9.08 19.57
N TYR A 21 -8.85 9.21 18.48
CA TYR A 21 -8.38 10.48 17.98
C TYR A 21 -9.52 11.18 17.24
N ARG A 22 -9.98 12.31 17.76
CA ARG A 22 -11.12 13.06 17.19
C ARG A 22 -10.69 14.08 16.13
N GLY A 23 -9.70 13.74 15.31
CA GLY A 23 -9.23 14.58 14.21
C GLY A 23 -10.14 14.50 12.97
N PRO A 24 -9.86 15.32 11.96
CA PRO A 24 -10.71 15.46 10.76
C PRO A 24 -10.50 14.34 9.72
N ILE A 25 -10.09 13.13 10.14
CA ILE A 25 -9.84 12.02 9.22
C ILE A 25 -11.12 11.19 9.07
N ALA A 26 -11.72 11.27 7.89
CA ALA A 26 -12.88 10.47 7.54
C ALA A 26 -12.51 8.99 7.35
N PRO A 27 -13.44 8.05 7.58
CA PRO A 27 -13.26 6.66 7.19
C PRO A 27 -12.94 6.53 5.70
N ALA A 28 -12.22 5.46 5.32
CA ALA A 28 -11.96 5.17 3.93
C ALA A 28 -13.29 4.95 3.16
N PRO A 29 -13.41 5.47 1.93
CA PRO A 29 -14.63 5.35 1.16
C PRO A 29 -14.88 3.90 0.73
N ARG A 30 -16.14 3.49 0.71
CA ARG A 30 -16.56 2.18 0.20
C ARG A 30 -16.16 2.00 -1.25
N GLN A 31 -15.80 0.77 -1.61
CA GLN A 31 -15.34 0.41 -2.95
C GLN A 31 -16.51 -0.15 -3.76
N GLY A 32 -16.60 0.27 -5.02
CA GLY A 32 -17.53 -0.31 -5.98
C GLY A 32 -17.07 -1.69 -6.50
N ALA A 33 -17.75 -2.19 -7.53
CA ALA A 33 -17.34 -3.42 -8.20
C ALA A 33 -15.92 -3.30 -8.78
N ALA A 34 -15.13 -4.37 -8.67
CA ALA A 34 -13.81 -4.44 -9.29
C ALA A 34 -13.95 -4.58 -10.82
N ALA A 35 -13.11 -3.84 -11.53
CA ALA A 35 -12.88 -4.02 -12.95
C ALA A 35 -11.38 -4.01 -13.22
N TRP A 36 -10.96 -4.46 -14.38
CA TRP A 36 -9.58 -4.49 -14.80
C TRP A 36 -9.34 -3.42 -15.87
N LEU A 37 -8.31 -2.62 -15.67
CA LEU A 37 -7.79 -1.69 -16.67
C LEU A 37 -6.62 -2.37 -17.36
N GLU A 38 -6.78 -2.70 -18.63
CA GLU A 38 -5.72 -3.26 -19.46
C GLU A 38 -4.83 -2.14 -20.02
N LEU A 39 -3.53 -2.29 -19.85
CA LEU A 39 -2.51 -1.35 -20.31
C LEU A 39 -1.51 -2.11 -21.18
N ALA A 40 -1.29 -1.59 -22.37
CA ALA A 40 -0.43 -2.24 -23.35
C ALA A 40 1.06 -2.29 -22.95
N GLY A 41 1.46 -1.54 -21.92
CA GLY A 41 2.86 -1.40 -21.55
C GLY A 41 3.65 -0.56 -22.58
N GLY A 42 4.87 -1.00 -22.88
CA GLY A 42 5.79 -0.28 -23.75
C GLY A 42 6.75 0.64 -22.99
N GLU A 43 7.43 1.53 -23.69
CA GLU A 43 8.31 2.52 -23.06
C GLU A 43 7.47 3.62 -22.39
N VAL A 44 7.61 3.76 -21.08
CA VAL A 44 6.92 4.76 -20.27
C VAL A 44 7.92 5.62 -19.52
N THR A 45 7.50 6.79 -19.06
CA THR A 45 8.33 7.68 -18.26
C THR A 45 7.74 7.82 -16.85
N ILE A 46 8.53 7.52 -15.84
CA ILE A 46 8.18 7.64 -14.42
C ILE A 46 9.12 8.63 -13.70
N GLY A 47 8.72 9.04 -12.50
CA GLY A 47 9.42 10.03 -11.70
C GLY A 47 8.85 11.45 -11.85
N ALA A 48 9.18 12.31 -10.91
CA ALA A 48 8.67 13.68 -10.87
C ALA A 48 9.17 14.52 -12.06
N PRO A 49 8.34 15.46 -12.56
CA PRO A 49 8.81 16.47 -13.51
C PRO A 49 9.89 17.37 -12.87
N ALA A 50 10.58 18.13 -13.68
CA ALA A 50 11.64 19.02 -13.21
C ALA A 50 11.11 20.26 -12.47
N ASP A 51 9.87 20.62 -12.72
CA ASP A 51 9.17 21.75 -12.13
C ASP A 51 8.24 21.30 -11.00
N GLY A 52 8.08 22.17 -10.01
CA GLY A 52 7.25 21.90 -8.83
C GLY A 52 7.99 21.19 -7.70
N PHE A 53 7.24 20.91 -6.62
CA PHE A 53 7.78 20.22 -5.46
C PHE A 53 7.76 18.70 -5.66
N ALA A 54 8.91 18.07 -5.42
CA ALA A 54 9.04 16.62 -5.28
C ALA A 54 10.18 16.30 -4.30
N PHE A 55 10.17 15.12 -3.71
CA PHE A 55 11.29 14.63 -2.93
C PHE A 55 12.41 14.13 -3.85
N ASP A 56 13.64 14.11 -3.35
CA ASP A 56 14.81 13.67 -4.11
C ASP A 56 14.67 12.22 -4.62
N ASN A 57 14.01 11.34 -3.87
CA ASN A 57 13.75 9.95 -4.25
C ASN A 57 12.74 9.79 -5.39
N GLU A 58 12.06 10.86 -5.80
CA GLU A 58 11.19 10.87 -6.98
C GLU A 58 11.96 11.22 -8.26
N HIS A 59 13.25 11.53 -8.17
CA HIS A 59 14.14 11.94 -9.24
C HIS A 59 15.29 10.95 -9.47
N PRO A 60 15.89 10.99 -10.67
CA PRO A 60 15.45 11.72 -11.85
C PRO A 60 14.27 11.04 -12.54
N ARG A 61 13.52 11.82 -13.30
CA ARG A 61 12.54 11.27 -14.23
C ARG A 61 13.26 10.45 -15.30
N HIS A 62 12.80 9.21 -15.55
CA HIS A 62 13.50 8.26 -16.42
C HIS A 62 12.53 7.35 -17.16
N ARG A 63 13.04 6.64 -18.17
CA ARG A 63 12.28 5.71 -18.99
C ARG A 63 12.35 4.29 -18.41
N VAL A 64 11.23 3.60 -18.47
CA VAL A 64 11.08 2.20 -18.08
C VAL A 64 10.31 1.45 -19.15
N LEU A 65 10.71 0.23 -19.47
CA LEU A 65 9.96 -0.65 -20.35
C LEU A 65 9.01 -1.53 -19.50
N LEU A 66 7.73 -1.46 -19.80
CA LEU A 66 6.70 -2.28 -19.15
C LEU A 66 6.18 -3.34 -20.10
N ALA A 67 6.00 -4.58 -19.63
CA ALA A 67 5.19 -5.57 -20.33
C ALA A 67 3.70 -5.18 -20.28
N PRO A 68 2.84 -5.72 -21.15
CA PRO A 68 1.38 -5.55 -21.01
C PRO A 68 0.89 -6.09 -19.68
N TYR A 69 0.01 -5.34 -19.00
CA TYR A 69 -0.52 -5.68 -17.70
C TYR A 69 -1.95 -5.17 -17.51
N ALA A 70 -2.65 -5.71 -16.53
CA ALA A 70 -3.91 -5.15 -16.08
C ALA A 70 -3.84 -4.76 -14.61
N LEU A 71 -4.53 -3.69 -14.26
CA LEU A 71 -4.59 -3.16 -12.89
C LEU A 71 -6.05 -3.05 -12.44
N SER A 72 -6.34 -3.47 -11.21
CA SER A 72 -7.69 -3.32 -10.63
C SER A 72 -8.08 -1.86 -10.50
N THR A 73 -9.34 -1.54 -10.79
CA THR A 73 -9.88 -0.17 -10.63
C THR A 73 -10.06 0.26 -9.19
N ARG A 74 -9.98 -0.67 -8.23
CA ARG A 74 -10.16 -0.44 -6.80
C ARG A 74 -9.16 -1.21 -5.94
N LEU A 75 -9.12 -0.86 -4.67
CA LEU A 75 -8.37 -1.59 -3.66
C LEU A 75 -9.07 -2.91 -3.30
N VAL A 76 -8.31 -3.84 -2.74
CA VAL A 76 -8.86 -5.05 -2.10
C VAL A 76 -9.67 -4.66 -0.86
N THR A 77 -10.78 -5.36 -0.65
CA THR A 77 -11.78 -5.05 0.38
C THR A 77 -11.75 -6.04 1.53
N TRP A 78 -12.43 -5.69 2.64
CA TRP A 78 -12.60 -6.59 3.79
C TRP A 78 -13.31 -7.89 3.45
N ALA A 79 -14.24 -7.91 2.48
CA ALA A 79 -14.87 -9.15 2.03
C ALA A 79 -13.87 -10.11 1.35
N GLU A 80 -12.91 -9.58 0.60
CA GLU A 80 -11.86 -10.39 -0.03
C GLU A 80 -10.82 -10.87 1.00
N LEU A 81 -10.50 -10.06 2.00
CA LEU A 81 -9.71 -10.50 3.15
C LEU A 81 -10.43 -11.59 3.95
N ASP A 82 -11.73 -11.44 4.19
CA ASP A 82 -12.54 -12.42 4.92
C ASP A 82 -12.50 -13.78 4.22
N ALA A 83 -12.64 -13.79 2.89
CA ALA A 83 -12.49 -15.01 2.09
C ALA A 83 -11.08 -15.64 2.21
N PHE A 84 -10.02 -14.81 2.24
CA PHE A 84 -8.65 -15.27 2.48
C PHE A 84 -8.50 -15.92 3.87
N VAL A 85 -9.03 -15.29 4.89
CA VAL A 85 -8.97 -15.79 6.28
C VAL A 85 -9.76 -17.09 6.43
N ASP A 86 -10.99 -17.15 5.89
CA ASP A 86 -11.85 -18.34 5.95
C ASP A 86 -11.26 -19.53 5.17
N ALA A 87 -10.47 -19.28 4.13
CA ALA A 87 -9.71 -20.31 3.41
C ALA A 87 -8.44 -20.76 4.16
N GLY A 88 -8.20 -20.28 5.38
CA GLY A 88 -7.00 -20.58 6.17
C GLY A 88 -5.75 -19.84 5.68
N GLY A 89 -5.91 -18.63 5.16
CA GLY A 89 -4.87 -17.85 4.51
C GLY A 89 -3.60 -17.68 5.33
N TYR A 90 -3.75 -17.34 6.60
CA TYR A 90 -2.60 -17.17 7.51
C TYR A 90 -1.90 -18.49 7.87
N ALA A 91 -2.52 -19.64 7.64
CA ALA A 91 -1.95 -20.95 7.94
C ALA A 91 -1.42 -21.70 6.71
N THR A 92 -1.73 -21.26 5.49
CA THR A 92 -1.43 -21.95 4.23
C THR A 92 -0.10 -21.46 3.62
N PRO A 93 1.01 -22.23 3.69
CA PRO A 93 2.34 -21.76 3.30
C PRO A 93 2.48 -21.35 1.83
N SER A 94 1.69 -21.96 0.93
CA SER A 94 1.85 -21.76 -0.53
C SER A 94 1.55 -20.33 -1.00
N TRP A 95 0.88 -19.51 -0.21
CA TRP A 95 0.61 -18.11 -0.56
C TRP A 95 1.67 -17.13 -0.06
N TRP A 96 2.53 -17.57 0.87
CA TRP A 96 3.48 -16.68 1.53
C TRP A 96 4.86 -16.72 0.88
N LEU A 97 5.51 -15.57 0.86
CA LEU A 97 6.95 -15.50 0.72
C LEU A 97 7.64 -16.11 1.95
N SER A 98 8.87 -16.64 1.79
CA SER A 98 9.61 -17.31 2.87
C SER A 98 9.63 -16.49 4.15
N ASP A 99 10.16 -15.28 4.08
CA ASP A 99 10.31 -14.38 5.24
C ASP A 99 8.95 -13.98 5.82
N GLY A 100 7.93 -13.85 4.96
CA GLY A 100 6.56 -13.57 5.37
C GLY A 100 5.94 -14.69 6.19
N LEU A 101 6.16 -15.95 5.77
CA LEU A 101 5.68 -17.12 6.50
C LEU A 101 6.35 -17.25 7.87
N ASP A 102 7.67 -17.03 7.90
CA ASP A 102 8.43 -17.07 9.16
C ASP A 102 8.00 -15.96 10.10
N TRP A 103 7.76 -14.76 9.58
CA TRP A 103 7.24 -13.63 10.33
C TRP A 103 5.85 -13.91 10.91
N VAL A 104 4.90 -14.42 10.10
CA VAL A 104 3.54 -14.77 10.55
C VAL A 104 3.59 -15.77 11.70
N ARG A 105 4.43 -16.80 11.57
CA ARG A 105 4.58 -17.85 12.61
C ARG A 105 5.22 -17.30 13.88
N ALA A 106 6.28 -16.51 13.74
CA ALA A 106 7.01 -15.97 14.89
C ALA A 106 6.17 -14.97 15.70
N HIS A 107 5.28 -14.21 15.04
CA HIS A 107 4.46 -13.18 15.68
C HIS A 107 3.00 -13.59 15.86
N HIS A 108 2.64 -14.85 15.52
CA HIS A 108 1.26 -15.38 15.62
C HIS A 108 0.24 -14.47 14.93
N VAL A 109 0.57 -14.02 13.71
CA VAL A 109 -0.29 -13.11 12.96
C VAL A 109 -1.45 -13.87 12.35
N ASP A 110 -2.68 -13.41 12.58
CA ASP A 110 -3.92 -13.99 12.08
C ASP A 110 -4.92 -12.95 11.55
N ALA A 111 -4.53 -11.67 11.59
CA ALA A 111 -5.32 -10.53 11.12
C ALA A 111 -4.41 -9.35 10.74
N PRO A 112 -4.90 -8.36 9.95
CA PRO A 112 -4.22 -7.09 9.73
C PRO A 112 -3.93 -6.33 11.02
N GLY A 113 -3.00 -5.38 10.96
CA GLY A 113 -2.70 -4.51 12.10
C GLY A 113 -3.97 -3.84 12.64
N TYR A 114 -4.07 -3.75 13.97
CA TYR A 114 -5.20 -3.11 14.68
C TYR A 114 -6.59 -3.70 14.38
N ALA A 115 -6.66 -4.84 13.70
CA ALA A 115 -7.90 -5.53 13.39
C ALA A 115 -8.08 -6.78 14.26
N ARG A 116 -9.33 -7.11 14.54
CA ARG A 116 -9.73 -8.37 15.16
C ARG A 116 -11.09 -8.82 14.66
N ARG A 117 -11.31 -10.13 14.69
CA ARG A 117 -12.62 -10.71 14.35
C ARG A 117 -13.41 -10.96 15.62
N ASP A 118 -14.67 -10.54 15.63
CA ASP A 118 -15.60 -10.71 16.76
C ASP A 118 -16.98 -11.13 16.25
N GLY A 119 -17.39 -12.35 16.56
CA GLY A 119 -18.69 -12.90 16.12
C GLY A 119 -18.89 -12.89 14.61
N GLY A 120 -17.84 -13.09 13.81
CA GLY A 120 -17.87 -13.06 12.37
C GLY A 120 -17.81 -11.64 11.76
N ARG A 121 -17.64 -10.59 12.57
CA ARG A 121 -17.49 -9.21 12.14
C ARG A 121 -16.05 -8.74 12.32
N TRP A 122 -15.59 -7.88 11.44
CA TRP A 122 -14.29 -7.24 11.60
C TRP A 122 -14.41 -5.92 12.36
N LEU A 123 -13.67 -5.81 13.44
CA LEU A 123 -13.49 -4.60 14.21
C LEU A 123 -12.08 -4.07 13.96
N VAL A 124 -11.94 -2.80 13.61
CA VAL A 124 -10.67 -2.16 13.30
C VAL A 124 -10.50 -0.91 14.14
N PHE A 125 -9.34 -0.79 14.79
CA PHE A 125 -8.95 0.43 15.47
C PHE A 125 -8.21 1.34 14.50
N GLY A 126 -8.79 2.48 14.22
CA GLY A 126 -8.24 3.50 13.33
C GLY A 126 -8.25 4.89 13.98
N PRO A 127 -8.04 5.95 13.21
CA PRO A 127 -8.04 7.33 13.75
C PRO A 127 -9.32 7.70 14.51
N GLY A 128 -10.47 7.15 14.10
CA GLY A 128 -11.75 7.35 14.76
C GLY A 128 -12.03 6.45 15.99
N GLY A 129 -11.05 5.67 16.43
CA GLY A 129 -11.22 4.63 17.44
C GLY A 129 -11.62 3.27 16.83
N GLU A 130 -12.05 2.33 17.67
CA GLU A 130 -12.51 1.01 17.21
C GLU A 130 -13.90 1.10 16.60
N ARG A 131 -14.06 0.49 15.42
CA ARG A 131 -15.36 0.40 14.74
C ARG A 131 -15.50 -0.88 13.94
N GLU A 132 -16.71 -1.29 13.69
CA GLU A 132 -17.03 -2.30 12.69
C GLU A 132 -16.77 -1.75 11.28
N VAL A 133 -16.19 -2.58 10.40
CA VAL A 133 -15.96 -2.25 9.00
C VAL A 133 -16.88 -3.05 8.09
N GLY A 134 -17.34 -2.41 7.02
CA GLY A 134 -18.14 -3.06 5.98
C GLY A 134 -17.28 -3.88 5.03
N GLY A 135 -17.84 -4.98 4.49
CA GLY A 135 -17.14 -5.84 3.55
C GLY A 135 -16.69 -5.14 2.27
N ASP A 136 -17.33 -4.04 1.89
CA ASP A 136 -17.01 -3.20 0.72
C ASP A 136 -16.03 -2.05 1.01
N GLU A 137 -15.57 -1.91 2.25
CA GLU A 137 -14.49 -0.97 2.57
C GLU A 137 -13.12 -1.55 2.20
N PRO A 138 -12.13 -0.71 1.84
CA PRO A 138 -10.77 -1.19 1.57
C PRO A 138 -10.12 -1.70 2.84
N VAL A 139 -9.39 -2.81 2.73
CA VAL A 139 -8.59 -3.31 3.85
C VAL A 139 -7.39 -2.41 4.07
N LEU A 140 -7.13 -2.06 5.33
CA LEU A 140 -6.02 -1.20 5.75
C LEU A 140 -5.13 -1.92 6.76
N PHE A 141 -3.96 -1.33 7.05
CA PHE A 141 -2.98 -1.81 8.03
C PHE A 141 -2.36 -3.18 7.69
N LEU A 142 -2.20 -3.44 6.39
CA LEU A 142 -1.51 -4.63 5.90
C LEU A 142 0.00 -4.43 5.85
N SER A 143 0.75 -5.46 6.24
CA SER A 143 2.15 -5.60 5.87
C SER A 143 2.28 -5.89 4.37
N TYR A 144 3.50 -5.74 3.82
CA TYR A 144 3.79 -6.19 2.46
C TYR A 144 3.56 -7.70 2.31
N TYR A 145 3.95 -8.47 3.32
CA TYR A 145 3.79 -9.92 3.33
C TYR A 145 2.33 -10.35 3.22
N GLU A 146 1.45 -9.69 3.98
CA GLU A 146 0.00 -9.92 3.90
C GLU A 146 -0.56 -9.50 2.54
N ALA A 147 -0.15 -8.33 2.05
CA ALA A 147 -0.59 -7.82 0.76
C ALA A 147 -0.21 -8.76 -0.41
N ASP A 148 1.02 -9.29 -0.43
CA ASP A 148 1.46 -10.26 -1.43
C ASP A 148 0.71 -11.59 -1.30
N ALA A 149 0.52 -12.12 -0.08
CA ALA A 149 -0.21 -13.36 0.15
C ALA A 149 -1.68 -13.26 -0.27
N ILE A 150 -2.35 -12.17 0.05
CA ILE A 150 -3.74 -11.91 -0.37
C ILE A 150 -3.82 -11.78 -1.90
N ALA A 151 -2.88 -11.09 -2.54
CA ALA A 151 -2.84 -10.97 -4.00
C ALA A 151 -2.70 -12.35 -4.66
N ARG A 152 -1.81 -13.21 -4.17
CA ARG A 152 -1.65 -14.60 -4.66
C ARG A 152 -2.89 -15.45 -4.46
N PHE A 153 -3.53 -15.37 -3.30
CA PHE A 153 -4.80 -16.05 -3.03
C PHE A 153 -5.89 -15.64 -4.03
N LEU A 154 -5.94 -14.37 -4.39
CA LEU A 154 -6.91 -13.84 -5.38
C LEU A 154 -6.49 -14.09 -6.84
N GLY A 155 -5.46 -14.91 -7.09
CA GLY A 155 -4.98 -15.23 -8.44
C GLY A 155 -4.38 -14.04 -9.19
N ALA A 156 -3.74 -13.14 -8.45
CA ALA A 156 -3.16 -11.89 -8.94
C ALA A 156 -1.79 -11.65 -8.31
N ARG A 157 -1.20 -10.49 -8.57
CA ARG A 157 0.03 -10.01 -7.96
C ARG A 157 -0.09 -8.54 -7.53
N LEU A 158 0.88 -8.06 -6.78
CA LEU A 158 1.07 -6.63 -6.59
C LEU A 158 1.63 -5.99 -7.87
N PRO A 159 1.28 -4.73 -8.18
CA PRO A 159 1.92 -3.98 -9.25
C PRO A 159 3.38 -3.65 -8.90
N THR A 160 4.22 -3.46 -9.89
CA THR A 160 5.46 -2.72 -9.71
C THR A 160 5.16 -1.23 -9.50
N GLU A 161 6.08 -0.47 -8.90
CA GLU A 161 5.89 0.97 -8.74
C GLU A 161 5.78 1.71 -10.07
N ALA A 162 6.44 1.20 -11.11
CA ALA A 162 6.38 1.79 -12.45
C ALA A 162 5.02 1.53 -13.13
N GLU A 163 4.46 0.33 -13.02
CA GLU A 163 3.10 0.02 -13.49
C GLU A 163 2.06 0.88 -12.77
N TRP A 164 2.20 1.00 -11.45
CA TRP A 164 1.30 1.82 -10.64
C TRP A 164 1.34 3.29 -11.07
N GLU A 165 2.55 3.88 -11.18
CA GLU A 165 2.70 5.29 -11.56
C GLU A 165 2.20 5.56 -12.98
N HIS A 166 2.50 4.67 -13.94
CA HIS A 166 2.00 4.77 -15.31
C HIS A 166 0.46 4.81 -15.33
N ALA A 167 -0.20 3.89 -14.64
CA ALA A 167 -1.66 3.86 -14.55
C ALA A 167 -2.23 5.10 -13.84
N ALA A 168 -1.58 5.57 -12.75
CA ALA A 168 -2.00 6.75 -11.99
C ALA A 168 -1.88 8.06 -12.77
N ARG A 169 -0.98 8.13 -13.75
CA ARG A 169 -0.90 9.26 -14.69
C ARG A 169 -1.94 9.21 -15.82
N GLY A 170 -2.58 8.07 -15.99
CA GLY A 170 -3.56 7.79 -17.06
C GLY A 170 -4.91 7.36 -16.49
N PRO A 171 -5.37 6.13 -16.77
CA PRO A 171 -6.74 5.69 -16.49
C PRO A 171 -7.11 5.58 -15.01
N LEU A 172 -6.13 5.57 -14.09
CA LEU A 172 -6.35 5.61 -12.64
C LEU A 172 -6.21 7.02 -12.03
N ALA A 173 -6.09 8.06 -12.83
CA ALA A 173 -5.99 9.43 -12.33
C ALA A 173 -7.14 9.76 -11.36
N GLY A 174 -6.77 10.27 -10.17
CA GLY A 174 -7.75 10.61 -9.12
C GLY A 174 -8.34 9.43 -8.34
N ARG A 175 -7.94 8.19 -8.61
CA ARG A 175 -8.39 7.00 -7.88
C ARG A 175 -7.39 6.49 -6.83
N HIS A 176 -6.62 7.38 -6.27
CA HIS A 176 -5.65 7.15 -5.20
C HIS A 176 -5.92 8.11 -4.03
N GLY A 177 -5.13 8.06 -2.95
CA GLY A 177 -5.36 8.88 -1.74
C GLY A 177 -6.23 8.20 -0.68
N VAL A 178 -6.53 6.91 -0.84
CA VAL A 178 -7.33 6.14 0.12
C VAL A 178 -6.45 5.34 1.07
N ALA A 179 -5.51 4.60 0.53
CA ALA A 179 -4.50 3.83 1.24
C ALA A 179 -3.16 3.93 0.52
N TRP A 180 -2.07 3.88 1.25
CA TRP A 180 -0.77 3.58 0.68
C TRP A 180 -0.79 2.17 0.11
N GLU A 181 -0.62 2.05 -1.20
CA GLU A 181 -0.72 0.80 -1.93
C GLU A 181 0.65 0.14 -2.04
N TRP A 182 0.82 -1.05 -1.43
CA TRP A 182 2.04 -1.83 -1.56
C TRP A 182 2.32 -2.18 -3.01
N THR A 183 3.57 -2.04 -3.42
CA THR A 183 4.06 -2.48 -4.73
C THR A 183 5.10 -3.59 -4.56
N SER A 184 5.32 -4.40 -5.60
CA SER A 184 6.35 -5.44 -5.60
C SER A 184 7.79 -4.89 -5.78
N SER A 185 7.95 -3.56 -5.85
CA SER A 185 9.25 -2.93 -6.09
C SER A 185 10.02 -2.71 -4.80
N ALA A 186 11.29 -3.15 -4.80
CA ALA A 186 12.22 -2.75 -3.76
C ALA A 186 12.46 -1.24 -3.79
N TYR A 187 12.61 -0.64 -2.61
CA TYR A 187 12.99 0.77 -2.50
C TYR A 187 14.48 0.92 -2.82
N ALA A 188 14.75 1.25 -4.08
CA ALA A 188 16.07 1.46 -4.63
C ALA A 188 16.20 2.83 -5.30
N PRO A 189 17.42 3.35 -5.48
CA PRO A 189 17.63 4.59 -6.22
C PRO A 189 17.18 4.45 -7.67
N TYR A 190 16.52 5.49 -8.19
CA TYR A 190 16.28 5.57 -9.63
C TYR A 190 17.59 5.70 -10.41
N PRO A 191 17.65 5.26 -11.68
CA PRO A 191 18.84 5.41 -12.51
C PRO A 191 19.31 6.88 -12.55
N GLY A 192 20.55 7.12 -12.08
CA GLY A 192 21.11 8.48 -11.99
C GLY A 192 20.69 9.29 -10.75
N TYR A 193 20.02 8.65 -9.77
CA TYR A 193 19.71 9.28 -8.49
C TYR A 193 20.96 9.89 -7.84
N ARG A 194 20.77 11.07 -7.26
CA ARG A 194 21.77 11.72 -6.40
C ARG A 194 21.06 12.31 -5.19
N ALA A 195 21.50 11.93 -4.01
CA ALA A 195 21.01 12.56 -2.78
C ALA A 195 21.29 14.08 -2.83
N GLY A 196 20.34 14.87 -2.36
CA GLY A 196 20.51 16.31 -2.20
C GLY A 196 21.68 16.62 -1.24
N ALA A 197 22.22 17.81 -1.32
CA ALA A 197 23.26 18.24 -0.38
C ALA A 197 22.65 18.54 1.00
N GLY A 198 23.43 18.26 2.07
CA GLY A 198 23.06 18.56 3.44
C GLY A 198 22.04 17.59 4.05
N ALA A 199 21.45 17.98 5.18
CA ALA A 199 20.60 17.11 5.99
C ALA A 199 19.34 16.56 5.26
N LEU A 200 18.83 17.27 4.27
CA LEU A 200 17.66 16.78 3.48
C LEU A 200 18.02 15.58 2.61
N GLY A 201 19.24 15.52 2.06
CA GLY A 201 19.69 14.40 1.23
C GLY A 201 20.01 13.13 1.99
N GLU A 202 20.23 13.23 3.32
CA GLU A 202 20.50 12.06 4.14
C GLU A 202 19.25 11.21 4.41
N TYR A 203 18.04 11.78 4.28
CA TYR A 203 16.83 11.09 4.74
C TYR A 203 16.45 9.93 3.85
N ASN A 204 16.25 10.16 2.55
CA ASN A 204 15.70 9.13 1.67
C ASN A 204 16.74 8.07 1.27
N GLY A 205 17.93 8.49 0.89
CA GLY A 205 18.97 7.61 0.34
C GLY A 205 19.43 6.51 1.28
N LYS A 206 19.55 6.79 2.57
CA LYS A 206 20.02 5.81 3.57
C LYS A 206 19.01 4.68 3.85
N PHE A 207 17.75 4.86 3.46
CA PHE A 207 16.71 3.85 3.62
C PHE A 207 16.52 2.95 2.39
N MET A 208 17.32 3.14 1.33
CA MET A 208 17.25 2.32 0.11
C MET A 208 17.87 0.93 0.29
N VAL A 209 17.40 0.23 1.32
CA VAL A 209 17.81 -1.14 1.67
C VAL A 209 16.70 -1.84 2.44
N ASN A 210 16.37 -3.09 2.05
CA ASN A 210 15.38 -3.95 2.72
C ASN A 210 14.01 -3.31 2.96
N GLN A 211 13.59 -2.40 2.09
CA GLN A 211 12.29 -1.76 2.14
C GLN A 211 11.57 -1.90 0.80
N LEU A 212 10.25 -1.86 0.83
CA LEU A 212 9.39 -1.93 -0.36
C LEU A 212 8.70 -0.58 -0.55
N VAL A 213 8.39 -0.28 -1.81
CA VAL A 213 7.74 0.97 -2.19
C VAL A 213 6.22 0.87 -2.00
N LEU A 214 5.64 1.92 -1.43
CA LEU A 214 4.19 2.16 -1.43
C LEU A 214 3.88 3.40 -2.26
N ARG A 215 2.72 3.39 -2.90
CA ARG A 215 2.25 4.46 -3.78
C ARG A 215 0.85 4.93 -3.39
N GLY A 216 0.49 6.13 -3.78
CA GLY A 216 -0.89 6.59 -3.81
C GLY A 216 -1.32 7.53 -2.68
N GLY A 217 -0.63 7.59 -1.56
CA GLY A 217 -1.09 8.33 -0.40
C GLY A 217 -2.27 7.64 0.32
N SER A 218 -2.66 8.17 1.45
CA SER A 218 -3.75 7.64 2.27
C SER A 218 -4.76 8.73 2.65
N ILE A 219 -5.86 8.35 3.31
CA ILE A 219 -6.85 9.27 3.87
C ILE A 219 -6.26 10.27 4.90
N ALA A 220 -5.07 10.00 5.42
CA ALA A 220 -4.34 10.91 6.32
C ALA A 220 -3.32 11.79 5.59
N THR A 221 -3.07 11.57 4.31
CA THR A 221 -2.16 12.40 3.51
C THR A 221 -2.81 13.76 3.26
N PRO A 222 -2.11 14.87 3.56
CA PRO A 222 -2.68 16.20 3.37
C PRO A 222 -3.16 16.48 1.95
N PRO A 223 -4.26 17.21 1.78
CA PRO A 223 -4.73 17.63 0.45
C PRO A 223 -3.63 18.33 -0.36
N GLY A 224 -3.52 18.00 -1.64
CA GLY A 224 -2.52 18.56 -2.55
C GLY A 224 -1.12 17.96 -2.42
N HIS A 225 -0.89 17.07 -1.45
CA HIS A 225 0.42 16.40 -1.30
C HIS A 225 0.52 15.10 -2.08
N VAL A 226 -0.60 14.43 -2.35
CA VAL A 226 -0.65 13.21 -3.17
C VAL A 226 -0.33 13.53 -4.63
N ARG A 227 0.60 12.80 -5.21
CA ARG A 227 0.97 12.86 -6.63
C ARG A 227 1.41 11.49 -7.14
N PRO A 228 1.29 11.21 -8.45
CA PRO A 228 1.65 9.89 -8.99
C PRO A 228 3.10 9.48 -8.75
N SER A 229 4.03 10.42 -8.68
CA SER A 229 5.47 10.14 -8.45
C SER A 229 5.85 9.94 -6.99
N TYR A 230 4.97 10.28 -6.03
CA TYR A 230 5.30 10.20 -4.60
C TYR A 230 5.61 8.76 -4.19
N ARG A 231 6.80 8.55 -3.62
CA ARG A 231 7.30 7.26 -3.13
C ARG A 231 7.32 7.26 -1.61
N ASN A 232 6.51 6.42 -0.99
CA ASN A 232 6.65 6.05 0.40
C ASN A 232 7.35 4.68 0.47
N PHE A 233 7.98 4.36 1.59
CA PHE A 233 8.78 3.14 1.72
C PHE A 233 8.82 2.68 3.19
N TRP A 234 8.72 1.36 3.38
CA TRP A 234 8.74 0.75 4.70
C TRP A 234 9.32 -0.67 4.64
N PRO A 235 9.85 -1.17 5.78
CA PRO A 235 10.14 -2.59 5.93
C PRO A 235 8.92 -3.44 5.64
N PRO A 236 9.10 -4.67 5.10
CA PRO A 236 7.98 -5.48 4.62
C PRO A 236 7.02 -5.97 5.72
N ASP A 237 7.42 -5.96 6.97
CA ASP A 237 6.61 -6.32 8.14
C ASP A 237 5.79 -5.17 8.74
N THR A 238 5.95 -3.95 8.22
CA THR A 238 5.30 -2.74 8.73
C THR A 238 3.78 -2.77 8.53
N ARG A 239 3.01 -2.58 9.62
CA ARG A 239 1.54 -2.60 9.63
C ARG A 239 0.88 -1.36 10.26
N PHE A 240 1.65 -0.40 10.76
CA PHE A 240 1.08 0.79 11.42
C PHE A 240 0.61 1.87 10.44
N GLN A 241 1.01 1.78 9.18
CA GLN A 241 0.58 2.69 8.13
C GLN A 241 -0.85 2.37 7.67
N LEU A 242 -1.54 3.38 7.13
CA LEU A 242 -2.80 3.20 6.41
C LEU A 242 -2.51 2.57 5.04
N SER A 243 -1.95 1.36 5.08
CA SER A 243 -1.47 0.61 3.93
C SER A 243 -2.49 -0.45 3.50
N GLY A 244 -2.66 -0.60 2.21
CA GLY A 244 -3.52 -1.59 1.57
C GLY A 244 -2.88 -2.10 0.28
N LEU A 245 -3.68 -2.68 -0.62
CA LEU A 245 -3.19 -3.18 -1.88
C LEU A 245 -4.17 -2.97 -3.02
N ARG A 246 -3.60 -2.86 -4.22
CA ARG A 246 -4.29 -2.94 -5.51
C ARG A 246 -3.74 -4.13 -6.28
N LEU A 247 -4.61 -4.88 -6.95
CA LEU A 247 -4.20 -6.06 -7.70
C LEU A 247 -3.72 -5.71 -9.11
N ALA A 248 -2.72 -6.45 -9.58
CA ALA A 248 -2.23 -6.45 -10.94
C ALA A 248 -2.26 -7.87 -11.55
N ARG A 249 -2.28 -7.97 -12.86
CA ARG A 249 -2.15 -9.21 -13.63
C ARG A 249 -1.24 -8.98 -14.82
N ASP A 250 -0.49 -10.03 -15.19
CA ASP A 250 0.20 -10.04 -16.47
C ASP A 250 -0.83 -10.30 -17.58
N LEU A 251 -0.61 -9.66 -18.72
CA LEU A 251 -1.35 -9.94 -19.94
C LEU A 251 -0.43 -10.68 -20.92
N GLU A 252 -0.99 -11.66 -21.65
CA GLU A 252 -0.22 -12.35 -22.68
C GLU A 252 0.18 -11.34 -23.78
N VAL A 253 1.43 -11.40 -24.18
CA VAL A 253 1.92 -10.67 -25.35
C VAL A 253 1.33 -11.37 -26.58
N ARG A 254 0.37 -10.74 -27.23
CA ARG A 254 -0.21 -11.21 -28.50
C ARG A 254 0.66 -10.83 -29.67
#